data_1efea537222d8733b92128f51152d86c
#
_entry.id   1efea537222d8733b92128f51152d86c
#
_cell.length_a   1.000
_cell.length_b   1.000
_cell.length_c   1.000
_cell.angle_alpha   90.00
_cell.angle_beta   90.00
_cell.angle_gamma   90.00
#
_symmetry.space_group_name_H-M   'P 1'
#
loop_
_entity.id
_entity.type
_entity.pdbx_description
1 polymer ?
#
loop_
_entity_poly.entity_id
_entity_poly.type
_entity_poly.pdbx_seq_one_letter_code
_entity_poly.pdbx_strand_id
1 'polypeptide(L)'
;MDLSRVTDRIKFKASTVYNYLNDPVNYESILIDEISEFSMINEKSFTIKIGSLPKISLEHNSNALELSTSLKSNNEKLSFAFNFKVIEIDESSCNIEIHFKGEFSSMMQMMIKPPMNKFLDAISKKVISIDFNK
;
A
#
# COMPACT_ATOMS: atom_id res chain seq x y z
N MET A 1 3.29 -16.08 -1.87
CA MET A 1 3.42 -15.16 -3.02
C MET A 1 4.05 -13.86 -2.56
N ASP A 2 5.08 -13.45 -3.26
CA ASP A 2 5.82 -12.23 -2.98
C ASP A 2 5.89 -11.38 -4.24
N LEU A 3 5.38 -10.15 -4.16
CA LEU A 3 5.47 -9.17 -5.25
C LEU A 3 6.05 -7.88 -4.68
N SER A 4 6.87 -7.19 -5.45
CA SER A 4 7.46 -5.95 -5.00
C SER A 4 7.62 -4.94 -6.13
N ARG A 5 7.65 -3.67 -5.74
CA ARG A 5 7.92 -2.55 -6.65
C ARG A 5 8.74 -1.52 -5.91
N VAL A 6 9.57 -0.80 -6.64
CA VAL A 6 10.29 0.36 -6.12
C VAL A 6 9.89 1.55 -6.99
N THR A 7 9.45 2.63 -6.37
CA THR A 7 9.03 3.82 -7.11
C THR A 7 10.23 4.58 -7.66
N ASP A 8 9.98 5.41 -8.67
CA ASP A 8 10.93 6.42 -9.07
C ASP A 8 11.10 7.45 -7.94
N ARG A 9 12.04 8.37 -8.10
CA ARG A 9 12.32 9.40 -7.10
C ARG A 9 11.09 10.25 -6.82
N ILE A 10 10.80 10.40 -5.53
CA ILE A 10 9.76 11.29 -5.01
C ILE A 10 10.46 12.53 -4.47
N LYS A 11 10.06 13.72 -4.94
CA LYS A 11 10.72 14.99 -4.60
C LYS A 11 10.17 15.59 -3.30
N PHE A 12 10.15 14.78 -2.26
CA PHE A 12 9.76 15.15 -0.89
C PHE A 12 10.70 14.45 0.07
N LYS A 13 10.88 15.04 1.26
CA LYS A 13 11.70 14.43 2.31
C LYS A 13 11.11 13.09 2.73
N ALA A 14 11.98 12.15 3.09
CA ALA A 14 11.54 10.84 3.56
C ALA A 14 10.58 10.95 4.74
N SER A 15 10.85 11.84 5.71
CA SER A 15 9.97 12.06 6.85
C SER A 15 8.59 12.57 6.46
N THR A 16 8.52 13.45 5.46
CA THR A 16 7.25 13.97 4.95
C THR A 16 6.41 12.85 4.33
N VAL A 17 7.04 12.02 3.52
CA VAL A 17 6.36 10.88 2.87
C VAL A 17 5.92 9.86 3.93
N TYR A 18 6.79 9.54 4.87
CA TYR A 18 6.45 8.60 5.95
C TYR A 18 5.25 9.10 6.77
N ASN A 19 5.25 10.39 7.14
CA ASN A 19 4.15 10.96 7.93
C ASN A 19 2.82 10.88 7.19
N TYR A 20 2.83 11.07 5.87
CA TYR A 20 1.65 10.91 5.05
C TYR A 20 1.15 9.46 5.06
N LEU A 21 2.05 8.51 4.87
CA LEU A 21 1.72 7.07 4.87
C LEU A 21 1.30 6.57 6.25
N ASN A 22 1.66 7.29 7.31
CA ASN A 22 1.33 6.89 8.67
C ASN A 22 -0.10 7.27 9.08
N ASP A 23 -0.84 7.93 8.21
CA ASP A 23 -2.24 8.24 8.45
C ASP A 23 -3.12 7.37 7.54
N PRO A 24 -3.89 6.41 8.10
CA PRO A 24 -4.68 5.48 7.29
C PRO A 24 -5.64 6.13 6.30
N VAL A 25 -6.22 7.27 6.63
CA VAL A 25 -7.18 7.94 5.73
C VAL A 25 -6.52 8.38 4.42
N ASN A 26 -5.21 8.62 4.41
CA ASN A 26 -4.49 9.04 3.22
C ASN A 26 -4.37 7.95 2.15
N TYR A 27 -4.60 6.69 2.53
CA TYR A 27 -4.58 5.60 1.55
C TYR A 27 -5.72 5.68 0.55
N GLU A 28 -6.81 6.38 0.89
CA GLU A 28 -7.85 6.62 -0.09
C GLU A 28 -7.31 7.33 -1.32
N SER A 29 -6.52 8.38 -1.13
CA SER A 29 -5.91 9.13 -2.24
C SER A 29 -4.91 8.31 -3.03
N ILE A 30 -4.14 7.47 -2.34
CA ILE A 30 -3.13 6.62 -2.99
C ILE A 30 -3.80 5.56 -3.86
N LEU A 31 -4.90 4.97 -3.38
CA LEU A 31 -5.53 3.80 -3.98
C LEU A 31 -6.71 4.14 -4.89
N ILE A 32 -7.14 5.40 -4.92
CA ILE A 32 -8.44 5.81 -5.47
C ILE A 32 -8.72 5.33 -6.90
N ASP A 33 -7.68 5.29 -7.75
CA ASP A 33 -7.86 4.91 -9.15
C ASP A 33 -7.99 3.39 -9.34
N GLU A 34 -7.67 2.62 -8.30
CA GLU A 34 -7.63 1.15 -8.37
C GLU A 34 -8.65 0.46 -7.49
N ILE A 35 -9.43 1.23 -6.74
CA ILE A 35 -10.46 0.68 -5.85
C ILE A 35 -11.82 1.25 -6.21
N SER A 36 -12.87 0.48 -5.98
CA SER A 36 -14.25 0.93 -6.18
C SER A 36 -14.93 1.36 -4.89
N GLU A 37 -14.35 0.99 -3.74
CA GLU A 37 -14.89 1.35 -2.43
C GLU A 37 -13.76 1.63 -1.46
N PHE A 38 -13.95 2.61 -0.58
CA PHE A 38 -13.07 2.89 0.55
C PHE A 38 -13.93 3.33 1.73
N SER A 39 -13.76 2.69 2.89
CA SER A 39 -14.57 2.98 4.07
C SER A 39 -13.75 2.78 5.33
N MET A 40 -13.58 3.83 6.13
CA MET A 40 -12.90 3.68 7.43
C MET A 40 -13.80 2.89 8.38
N ILE A 41 -13.21 1.90 9.06
CA ILE A 41 -13.89 1.11 10.10
C ILE A 41 -13.62 1.75 11.46
N ASN A 42 -12.37 2.13 11.70
CA ASN A 42 -11.91 2.81 12.91
C ASN A 42 -10.64 3.59 12.56
N GLU A 43 -9.92 4.09 13.56
CA GLU A 43 -8.72 4.92 13.34
C GLU A 43 -7.57 4.19 12.63
N LYS A 44 -7.56 2.85 12.68
CA LYS A 44 -6.45 2.05 12.15
C LYS A 44 -6.87 1.11 11.03
N SER A 45 -8.16 0.97 10.76
CA SER A 45 -8.64 -0.03 9.81
C SER A 45 -9.59 0.56 8.81
N PHE A 46 -9.52 0.06 7.59
CA PHE A 46 -10.44 0.45 6.52
C PHE A 46 -10.73 -0.72 5.61
N THR A 47 -11.82 -0.61 4.87
CA THR A 47 -12.26 -1.61 3.91
C THR A 47 -12.09 -1.06 2.51
N ILE A 48 -11.58 -1.90 1.60
CA ILE A 48 -11.45 -1.55 0.19
C ILE A 48 -11.98 -2.68 -0.69
N LYS A 49 -12.22 -2.34 -1.94
CA LYS A 49 -12.55 -3.31 -2.97
C LYS A 49 -11.68 -3.07 -4.20
N ILE A 50 -10.88 -4.06 -4.58
CA ILE A 50 -9.99 -4.01 -5.74
C ILE A 50 -10.64 -4.82 -6.87
N GLY A 51 -11.05 -4.16 -7.95
CA GLY A 51 -11.59 -4.82 -9.12
C GLY A 51 -12.70 -5.81 -8.78
N SER A 52 -12.57 -7.04 -9.27
CA SER A 52 -13.54 -8.11 -9.02
C SER A 52 -13.22 -8.95 -7.79
N LEU A 53 -12.16 -8.62 -7.06
CA LEU A 53 -11.80 -9.34 -5.83
C LEU A 53 -12.82 -9.04 -4.73
N PRO A 54 -12.98 -9.95 -3.75
CA PRO A 54 -13.86 -9.68 -2.62
C PRO A 54 -13.43 -8.44 -1.85
N LYS A 55 -14.39 -7.81 -1.17
CA LYS A 55 -14.12 -6.71 -0.25
C LYS A 55 -13.16 -7.18 0.84
N ILE A 56 -12.12 -6.39 1.13
CA ILE A 56 -11.13 -6.74 2.12
C ILE A 56 -10.98 -5.62 3.15
N SER A 57 -10.73 -6.03 4.39
CA SER A 57 -10.45 -5.11 5.49
C SER A 57 -8.97 -5.17 5.82
N LEU A 58 -8.36 -4.00 5.96
CA LEU A 58 -6.93 -3.87 6.19
C LEU A 58 -6.71 -3.11 7.50
N GLU A 59 -5.77 -3.60 8.30
CA GLU A 59 -5.33 -2.93 9.51
C GLU A 59 -3.96 -2.29 9.28
N HIS A 60 -3.85 -1.01 9.65
CA HIS A 60 -2.64 -0.22 9.49
C HIS A 60 -1.75 -0.35 10.72
N ASN A 61 -0.46 -0.58 10.49
CA ASN A 61 0.58 -0.53 11.51
C ASN A 61 1.78 0.24 10.96
N SER A 62 2.60 0.77 11.86
CA SER A 62 3.76 1.54 11.44
C SER A 62 4.99 1.21 12.28
N ASN A 63 6.17 1.43 11.70
CA ASN A 63 7.45 1.31 12.37
C ASN A 63 8.29 2.54 12.02
N ALA A 64 8.32 3.50 12.95
CA ALA A 64 8.98 4.78 12.71
C ALA A 64 10.51 4.64 12.54
N LEU A 65 11.14 3.67 13.20
CA LEU A 65 12.57 3.46 13.09
C LEU A 65 12.98 3.01 11.68
N GLU A 66 12.12 2.23 11.03
CA GLU A 66 12.36 1.74 9.67
C GLU A 66 11.70 2.59 8.59
N LEU A 67 10.97 3.64 8.98
CA LEU A 67 10.17 4.46 8.08
C LEU A 67 9.23 3.60 7.22
N SER A 68 8.59 2.63 7.86
CA SER A 68 7.69 1.70 7.17
C SER A 68 6.30 1.69 7.75
N THR A 69 5.32 1.42 6.89
CA THR A 69 3.94 1.19 7.27
C THR A 69 3.46 -0.11 6.65
N SER A 70 2.50 -0.76 7.28
CA SER A 70 1.93 -1.99 6.74
C SER A 70 0.42 -1.96 6.78
N LEU A 71 -0.18 -2.64 5.81
CA LEU A 71 -1.62 -2.87 5.73
C LEU A 71 -1.82 -4.36 5.71
N LYS A 72 -2.35 -4.92 6.80
CA LYS A 72 -2.52 -6.35 6.95
C LYS A 72 -4.00 -6.73 6.84
N SER A 73 -4.28 -7.76 6.05
CA SER A 73 -5.63 -8.28 5.91
C SER A 73 -6.10 -8.93 7.21
N ASN A 74 -7.35 -8.63 7.60
CA ASN A 74 -8.00 -9.26 8.77
C ASN A 74 -8.74 -10.54 8.39
N ASN A 75 -8.72 -10.95 7.13
CA ASN A 75 -9.44 -12.12 6.65
C ASN A 75 -8.55 -13.37 6.75
N GLU A 76 -8.94 -14.33 7.56
CA GLU A 76 -8.18 -15.57 7.74
C GLU A 76 -8.06 -16.40 6.46
N LYS A 77 -9.05 -16.29 5.56
CA LYS A 77 -9.04 -17.02 4.29
C LYS A 77 -8.16 -16.38 3.24
N LEU A 78 -7.89 -15.08 3.38
CA LEU A 78 -7.04 -14.30 2.48
C LEU A 78 -6.00 -13.56 3.33
N SER A 79 -5.00 -14.31 3.79
CA SER A 79 -3.95 -13.76 4.65
C SER A 79 -2.84 -13.13 3.80
N PHE A 80 -2.74 -11.80 3.86
CA PHE A 80 -1.71 -11.08 3.13
C PHE A 80 -1.42 -9.74 3.81
N ALA A 81 -0.33 -9.11 3.42
CA ALA A 81 0.01 -7.77 3.87
C ALA A 81 0.70 -6.98 2.76
N PHE A 82 0.43 -5.69 2.75
CA PHE A 82 1.23 -4.71 2.00
C PHE A 82 2.20 -4.05 2.97
N ASN A 83 3.42 -3.81 2.52
CA ASN A 83 4.39 -3.04 3.28
C ASN A 83 4.92 -1.90 2.42
N PHE A 84 4.94 -0.70 2.98
CA PHE A 84 5.46 0.51 2.32
C PHE A 84 6.65 0.99 3.12
N LYS A 85 7.84 0.89 2.55
CA LYS A 85 9.06 1.33 3.20
C LYS A 85 9.62 2.54 2.47
N VAL A 86 9.80 3.64 3.20
CA VAL A 86 10.37 4.87 2.65
C VAL A 86 11.88 4.78 2.73
N ILE A 87 12.54 4.97 1.59
CA ILE A 87 14.00 4.91 1.47
C ILE A 87 14.52 6.29 1.13
N GLU A 88 15.26 6.90 2.03
CA GLU A 88 15.86 8.21 1.81
C GLU A 88 16.92 8.12 0.72
N ILE A 89 16.85 9.03 -0.28
CA ILE A 89 17.87 9.18 -1.31
C ILE A 89 18.82 10.30 -0.92
N ASP A 90 18.25 11.46 -0.54
CA ASP A 90 18.98 12.62 -0.04
C ASP A 90 18.08 13.42 0.88
N GLU A 91 18.48 14.62 1.27
CA GLU A 91 17.73 15.46 2.22
C GLU A 91 16.36 15.90 1.70
N SER A 92 16.14 15.85 0.39
CA SER A 92 14.92 16.39 -0.23
C SER A 92 14.20 15.37 -1.10
N SER A 93 14.65 14.12 -1.13
CA SER A 93 14.01 13.10 -1.96
C SER A 93 14.13 11.71 -1.37
N CYS A 94 13.23 10.84 -1.80
CA CYS A 94 13.16 9.45 -1.36
C CYS A 94 12.50 8.60 -2.43
N ASN A 95 12.45 7.30 -2.22
CA ASN A 95 11.54 6.43 -2.95
C ASN A 95 10.81 5.53 -1.96
N ILE A 96 9.82 4.79 -2.46
CA ILE A 96 9.06 3.84 -1.65
C ILE A 96 9.26 2.44 -2.23
N GLU A 97 9.62 1.49 -1.37
CA GLU A 97 9.54 0.08 -1.68
C GLU A 97 8.18 -0.43 -1.26
N ILE A 98 7.44 -1.02 -2.18
CA ILE A 98 6.12 -1.57 -1.93
C ILE A 98 6.21 -3.08 -2.04
N HIS A 99 5.88 -3.78 -0.97
CA HIS A 99 5.88 -5.23 -0.93
C HIS A 99 4.47 -5.75 -0.68
N PHE A 100 4.11 -6.78 -1.42
CA PHE A 100 2.91 -7.57 -1.17
C PHE A 100 3.34 -8.99 -0.87
N LYS A 101 2.92 -9.50 0.29
CA LYS A 101 3.25 -10.85 0.72
C LYS A 101 2.01 -11.56 1.24
N GLY A 102 1.77 -12.76 0.74
CA GLY A 102 0.62 -13.54 1.18
C GLY A 102 0.82 -15.02 0.93
N GLU A 103 0.08 -15.83 1.67
CA GLU A 103 0.07 -17.26 1.51
C GLU A 103 -1.26 -17.68 0.91
N PHE A 104 -1.20 -18.26 -0.28
CA PHE A 104 -2.38 -18.66 -1.04
C PHE A 104 -2.17 -20.05 -1.63
N SER A 105 -3.26 -20.79 -1.82
CA SER A 105 -3.23 -22.01 -2.61
C SER A 105 -2.81 -21.69 -4.05
N SER A 106 -2.35 -22.71 -4.78
CA SER A 106 -1.95 -22.53 -6.19
C SER A 106 -3.07 -21.93 -7.04
N MET A 107 -4.31 -22.35 -6.79
CA MET A 107 -5.48 -21.85 -7.52
C MET A 107 -5.71 -20.37 -7.19
N MET A 108 -5.63 -19.99 -5.92
CA MET A 108 -5.81 -18.60 -5.50
C MET A 108 -4.72 -17.70 -6.07
N GLN A 109 -3.47 -18.18 -6.13
CA GLN A 109 -2.38 -17.41 -6.73
C GLN A 109 -2.65 -17.08 -8.19
N MET A 110 -3.18 -18.03 -8.94
CA MET A 110 -3.53 -17.81 -10.35
C MET A 110 -4.59 -16.72 -10.51
N MET A 111 -5.53 -16.63 -9.56
CA MET A 111 -6.60 -15.63 -9.58
C MET A 111 -6.14 -14.26 -9.11
N ILE A 112 -5.27 -14.20 -8.11
CA ILE A 112 -4.87 -12.97 -7.43
C ILE A 112 -3.70 -12.29 -8.13
N LYS A 113 -2.75 -13.05 -8.66
CA LYS A 113 -1.50 -12.50 -9.18
C LYS A 113 -1.68 -11.47 -10.30
N PRO A 114 -2.51 -11.70 -11.34
CA PRO A 114 -2.66 -10.69 -12.40
C PRO A 114 -3.26 -9.36 -11.90
N PRO A 115 -4.39 -9.34 -11.19
CA PRO A 115 -4.93 -8.07 -10.69
C PRO A 115 -4.00 -7.40 -9.66
N MET A 116 -3.26 -8.18 -8.88
CA MET A 116 -2.35 -7.63 -7.89
C MET A 116 -1.13 -7.00 -8.54
N ASN A 117 -0.57 -7.60 -9.59
CA ASN A 117 0.51 -6.98 -10.35
C ASN A 117 0.07 -5.65 -10.96
N LYS A 118 -1.12 -5.61 -11.54
CA LYS A 118 -1.68 -4.38 -12.09
C LYS A 118 -1.86 -3.32 -11.00
N PHE A 119 -2.37 -3.72 -9.85
CA PHE A 119 -2.58 -2.84 -8.71
C PHE A 119 -1.26 -2.23 -8.22
N LEU A 120 -0.23 -3.06 -8.03
CA LEU A 120 1.08 -2.58 -7.57
C LEU A 120 1.75 -1.65 -8.59
N ASP A 121 1.63 -1.95 -9.87
CA ASP A 121 2.16 -1.07 -10.93
C ASP A 121 1.47 0.28 -10.88
N ALA A 122 0.15 0.29 -10.72
CA ALA A 122 -0.63 1.51 -10.69
C ALA A 122 -0.30 2.38 -9.48
N ILE A 123 -0.24 1.79 -8.28
CA ILE A 123 0.07 2.58 -7.08
C ILE A 123 1.52 3.06 -7.06
N SER A 124 2.46 2.30 -7.61
CA SER A 124 3.86 2.74 -7.68
C SER A 124 4.04 3.97 -8.57
N LYS A 125 3.16 4.14 -9.57
CA LYS A 125 3.13 5.34 -10.41
C LYS A 125 2.35 6.48 -9.76
N LYS A 126 1.25 6.15 -9.09
CA LYS A 126 0.38 7.13 -8.44
C LYS A 126 1.11 7.91 -7.36
N VAL A 127 1.89 7.23 -6.52
CA VAL A 127 2.57 7.88 -5.39
C VAL A 127 3.53 8.99 -5.83
N ILE A 128 4.08 8.90 -7.05
CA ILE A 128 4.98 9.94 -7.57
C ILE A 128 4.23 11.26 -7.79
N SER A 129 2.93 11.19 -8.08
CA SER A 129 2.10 12.36 -8.39
C SER A 129 1.42 12.96 -7.17
N ILE A 130 1.55 12.35 -5.98
CA ILE A 130 0.87 12.82 -4.79
C ILE A 130 1.59 14.02 -4.18
N ASP A 131 0.81 14.98 -3.68
CA ASP A 131 1.33 16.09 -2.88
C ASP A 131 1.34 15.65 -1.41
N PHE A 132 2.49 15.23 -0.92
CA PHE A 132 2.64 14.70 0.43
C PHE A 132 2.56 15.77 1.53
N ASN A 133 2.48 17.03 1.15
CA ASN A 133 2.33 18.13 2.13
C ASN A 133 0.88 18.42 2.49
N LYS A 134 -0.07 17.74 1.90
CA LYS A 134 -1.50 17.93 2.19
C LYS A 134 -1.98 17.07 3.33
#